data_ef852ae5c70cdbd64d0ea1303a74b85d
#
_entry.id   ef852ae5c70cdbd64d0ea1303a74b85d
#
_cell.length_a   1.000
_cell.length_b   1.000
_cell.length_c   1.000
_cell.angle_alpha   90.00
_cell.angle_beta   90.00
_cell.angle_gamma   90.00
#
_symmetry.space_group_name_H-M   'P 1'
#
loop_
_entity.id
_entity.type
_entity.pdbx_description
1 polymer ?
#
loop_
_entity_poly.entity_id
_entity_poly.type
_entity_poly.pdbx_seq_one_letter_code
_entity_poly.pdbx_strand_id
1 'polypeptide(L)'
;MGAGATNGELAGRVSDAGGLGVVGASFVPPDEIRTMIHEAREITEKPIGVNLLLFATEELLDLVLTEEPEVLSTAWAREDQDLGGIFARAHDSGAKVMHMVPTLAEAHRAASAGADIIVAQGTDGGGHVGLIGTLVIVRQVTKAVAPVPVLGAGGFADGAGLAAALALGAQGILLGTRFVATEEAPVPDYYKQAIVESDGQNTVLTTVSDSLTGRDWPGAWARVARTRFIEEWLGREPELRRRRAEIWAKLEQTDERGDADQSIMWFGQSAGLIDSIQPAGEVVRQIAAEAEEIMRSQRSHGE
;
A
#
# COMPACT_ATOMS: atom_id res chain seq x y z
N MET A 1 -2.76 0.91 -1.42
CA MET A 1 -3.14 -0.15 -0.47
C MET A 1 -3.92 -1.19 -1.24
N GLY A 2 -3.87 -2.45 -0.81
CA GLY A 2 -4.59 -3.54 -1.49
C GLY A 2 -6.06 -3.63 -1.07
N ALA A 3 -6.74 -4.64 -1.60
CA ALA A 3 -8.15 -4.95 -1.37
C ALA A 3 -8.56 -4.91 0.11
N GLY A 4 -9.73 -4.36 0.39
CA GLY A 4 -10.31 -4.26 1.73
C GLY A 4 -9.74 -3.16 2.63
N ALA A 5 -8.68 -2.45 2.20
CA ALA A 5 -8.08 -1.37 2.98
C ALA A 5 -8.35 0.03 2.40
N THR A 6 -8.99 0.11 1.24
CA THR A 6 -9.40 1.36 0.58
C THR A 6 -10.79 1.22 -0.02
N ASN A 7 -11.52 2.32 -0.06
CA ASN A 7 -12.80 2.50 -0.72
C ASN A 7 -12.79 3.77 -1.57
N GLY A 8 -13.91 4.10 -2.19
CA GLY A 8 -14.07 5.31 -2.98
C GLY A 8 -13.95 6.58 -2.14
N GLU A 9 -14.54 6.58 -0.93
CA GLU A 9 -14.49 7.73 -0.02
C GLU A 9 -13.06 8.09 0.37
N LEU A 10 -12.28 7.13 0.86
CA LEU A 10 -10.88 7.38 1.24
C LEU A 10 -10.07 7.90 0.06
N ALA A 11 -10.18 7.26 -1.10
CA ALA A 11 -9.46 7.68 -2.31
C ALA A 11 -9.86 9.10 -2.75
N GLY A 12 -11.16 9.41 -2.78
CA GLY A 12 -11.68 10.73 -3.13
C GLY A 12 -11.18 11.81 -2.16
N ARG A 13 -11.25 11.59 -0.84
CA ARG A 13 -10.78 12.54 0.18
C ARG A 13 -9.27 12.81 0.11
N VAL A 14 -8.47 11.79 -0.17
CA VAL A 14 -7.02 11.96 -0.36
C VAL A 14 -6.73 12.81 -1.59
N SER A 15 -7.37 12.54 -2.72
CA SER A 15 -7.20 13.31 -3.95
C SER A 15 -7.69 14.73 -3.79
N ASP A 16 -8.85 14.92 -3.16
CA ASP A 16 -9.42 16.28 -2.93
C ASP A 16 -8.49 17.15 -2.08
N ALA A 17 -7.77 16.56 -1.14
CA ALA A 17 -6.79 17.26 -0.31
C ALA A 17 -5.45 17.55 -1.03
N GLY A 18 -5.25 17.08 -2.27
CA GLY A 18 -4.03 17.32 -3.07
C GLY A 18 -3.02 16.17 -3.08
N GLY A 19 -3.37 15.02 -2.51
CA GLY A 19 -2.67 13.76 -2.70
C GLY A 19 -3.10 13.04 -3.99
N LEU A 20 -2.73 11.78 -4.12
CA LEU A 20 -3.28 10.85 -5.11
C LEU A 20 -3.94 9.70 -4.35
N GLY A 21 -5.26 9.71 -4.29
CA GLY A 21 -6.03 8.59 -3.72
C GLY A 21 -6.07 7.42 -4.68
N VAL A 22 -5.94 6.20 -4.15
CA VAL A 22 -5.87 4.99 -4.95
C VAL A 22 -6.87 3.95 -4.44
N VAL A 23 -7.84 3.60 -5.27
CA VAL A 23 -8.81 2.52 -5.02
C VAL A 23 -8.13 1.16 -5.16
N GLY A 24 -8.32 0.27 -4.21
CA GLY A 24 -7.78 -1.10 -4.26
C GLY A 24 -8.77 -2.05 -4.93
N ALA A 25 -8.53 -2.42 -6.18
CA ALA A 25 -9.46 -3.24 -6.97
C ALA A 25 -9.21 -4.75 -6.88
N SER A 26 -8.07 -5.20 -6.35
CA SER A 26 -7.75 -6.62 -6.29
C SER A 26 -8.62 -7.38 -5.30
N PHE A 27 -9.14 -8.53 -5.73
CA PHE A 27 -10.02 -9.41 -4.94
C PHE A 27 -11.39 -8.79 -4.60
N VAL A 28 -11.78 -7.76 -5.32
CA VAL A 28 -13.07 -7.07 -5.18
C VAL A 28 -13.95 -7.43 -6.38
N PRO A 29 -15.26 -7.65 -6.19
CA PRO A 29 -16.18 -7.90 -7.29
C PRO A 29 -16.22 -6.75 -8.33
N PRO A 30 -16.36 -7.03 -9.63
CA PRO A 30 -16.37 -6.02 -10.68
C PRO A 30 -17.32 -4.83 -10.45
N ASP A 31 -18.52 -5.08 -9.99
CA ASP A 31 -19.52 -4.02 -9.77
C ASP A 31 -19.16 -3.13 -8.57
N GLU A 32 -18.53 -3.70 -7.54
CA GLU A 32 -18.04 -2.95 -6.39
C GLU A 32 -16.82 -2.08 -6.77
N ILE A 33 -15.94 -2.56 -7.66
CA ILE A 33 -14.83 -1.74 -8.20
C ILE A 33 -15.39 -0.48 -8.88
N ARG A 34 -16.40 -0.62 -9.74
CA ARG A 34 -17.05 0.53 -10.40
C ARG A 34 -17.66 1.47 -9.39
N THR A 35 -18.38 0.94 -8.40
CA THR A 35 -18.99 1.75 -7.34
C THR A 35 -17.93 2.58 -6.61
N MET A 36 -16.82 1.98 -6.18
CA MET A 36 -15.74 2.70 -5.49
C MET A 36 -15.10 3.80 -6.36
N ILE A 37 -14.92 3.55 -7.66
CA ILE A 37 -14.37 4.56 -8.59
C ILE A 37 -15.34 5.73 -8.73
N HIS A 38 -16.64 5.45 -8.90
CA HIS A 38 -17.66 6.50 -9.02
C HIS A 38 -17.80 7.29 -7.71
N GLU A 39 -17.82 6.64 -6.56
CA GLU A 39 -17.83 7.33 -5.25
C GLU A 39 -16.64 8.29 -5.09
N ALA A 40 -15.44 7.88 -5.50
CA ALA A 40 -14.27 8.76 -5.45
C ALA A 40 -14.45 9.99 -6.35
N ARG A 41 -15.03 9.81 -7.55
CA ARG A 41 -15.30 10.90 -8.51
C ARG A 41 -16.44 11.81 -8.09
N GLU A 42 -17.38 11.35 -7.27
CA GLU A 42 -18.40 12.21 -6.67
C GLU A 42 -17.80 13.19 -5.64
N ILE A 43 -16.67 12.82 -5.02
CA ILE A 43 -16.00 13.64 -4.02
C ILE A 43 -15.03 14.65 -4.64
N THR A 44 -14.37 14.29 -5.76
CA THR A 44 -13.32 15.12 -6.35
C THR A 44 -13.25 15.00 -7.88
N GLU A 45 -12.88 16.11 -8.53
CA GLU A 45 -12.51 16.15 -9.95
C GLU A 45 -10.99 15.96 -10.17
N LYS A 46 -10.22 15.79 -9.09
CA LYS A 46 -8.78 15.59 -9.16
C LYS A 46 -8.43 14.14 -9.52
N PRO A 47 -7.22 13.89 -10.04
CA PRO A 47 -6.81 12.53 -10.43
C PRO A 47 -6.98 11.50 -9.31
N ILE A 48 -7.48 10.32 -9.68
CA ILE A 48 -7.53 9.13 -8.83
C ILE A 48 -6.78 7.98 -9.49
N GLY A 49 -6.29 7.07 -8.67
CA GLY A 49 -5.66 5.82 -9.14
C GLY A 49 -6.50 4.60 -8.82
N VAL A 50 -6.27 3.53 -9.58
CA VAL A 50 -6.81 2.20 -9.27
C VAL A 50 -5.67 1.20 -9.20
N ASN A 51 -5.63 0.37 -8.13
CA ASN A 51 -4.55 -0.58 -7.89
C ASN A 51 -4.94 -2.02 -8.24
N LEU A 52 -4.05 -2.69 -8.97
CA LEU A 52 -4.11 -4.12 -9.26
C LEU A 52 -2.85 -4.86 -8.77
N LEU A 53 -3.05 -5.99 -8.11
CA LEU A 53 -2.01 -6.97 -7.79
C LEU A 53 -1.87 -7.93 -8.97
N LEU A 54 -0.90 -7.70 -9.84
CA LEU A 54 -0.84 -8.34 -11.16
C LEU A 54 -0.80 -9.88 -11.10
N PHE A 55 -0.13 -10.47 -10.09
CA PHE A 55 -0.03 -11.93 -9.98
C PHE A 55 -1.38 -12.64 -9.85
N ALA A 56 -2.41 -11.93 -9.39
CA ALA A 56 -3.68 -12.52 -9.00
C ALA A 56 -4.90 -11.90 -9.67
N THR A 57 -4.79 -10.71 -10.29
CA THR A 57 -5.95 -9.95 -10.78
C THR A 57 -5.69 -9.24 -12.11
N GLU A 58 -4.79 -9.78 -12.95
CA GLU A 58 -4.54 -9.23 -14.29
C GLU A 58 -5.79 -9.25 -15.17
N GLU A 59 -6.69 -10.22 -14.97
CA GLU A 59 -7.97 -10.35 -15.68
C GLU A 59 -8.91 -9.16 -15.45
N LEU A 60 -8.72 -8.39 -14.37
CA LEU A 60 -9.49 -7.17 -14.11
C LEU A 60 -8.95 -5.93 -14.85
N LEU A 61 -7.82 -6.05 -15.57
CA LEU A 61 -7.18 -4.91 -16.21
C LEU A 61 -8.12 -4.19 -17.19
N ASP A 62 -8.80 -4.91 -18.06
CA ASP A 62 -9.73 -4.31 -19.04
C ASP A 62 -10.90 -3.59 -18.36
N LEU A 63 -11.45 -4.21 -17.31
CA LEU A 63 -12.49 -3.58 -16.52
C LEU A 63 -11.99 -2.24 -15.94
N VAL A 64 -10.83 -2.24 -15.29
CA VAL A 64 -10.27 -1.05 -14.66
C VAL A 64 -9.97 0.03 -15.71
N LEU A 65 -9.38 -0.33 -16.85
CA LEU A 65 -9.07 0.63 -17.91
C LEU A 65 -10.32 1.21 -18.58
N THR A 66 -11.44 0.46 -18.64
CA THR A 66 -12.72 0.96 -19.14
C THR A 66 -13.29 2.09 -18.26
N GLU A 67 -12.93 2.09 -16.97
CA GLU A 67 -13.30 3.18 -16.04
C GLU A 67 -12.38 4.42 -16.15
N GLU A 68 -11.41 4.41 -17.06
CA GLU A 68 -10.53 5.54 -17.39
C GLU A 68 -9.87 6.20 -16.17
N PRO A 69 -9.19 5.45 -15.27
CA PRO A 69 -8.46 6.05 -14.16
C PRO A 69 -7.26 6.86 -14.68
N GLU A 70 -6.94 7.97 -14.03
CA GLU A 70 -5.77 8.77 -14.40
C GLU A 70 -4.46 8.04 -14.09
N VAL A 71 -4.48 7.11 -13.11
CA VAL A 71 -3.31 6.29 -12.74
C VAL A 71 -3.69 4.83 -12.56
N LEU A 72 -3.09 3.96 -13.35
CA LEU A 72 -3.07 2.54 -13.06
C LEU A 72 -1.91 2.25 -12.10
N SER A 73 -2.23 1.91 -10.86
CA SER A 73 -1.24 1.45 -9.88
C SER A 73 -1.13 -0.07 -9.92
N THR A 74 0.07 -0.60 -10.03
CA THR A 74 0.30 -2.05 -10.10
C THR A 74 1.39 -2.50 -9.14
N ALA A 75 1.33 -3.77 -8.71
CA ALA A 75 2.33 -4.39 -7.85
C ALA A 75 2.38 -5.91 -8.05
N TRP A 76 3.47 -6.54 -7.63
CA TRP A 76 3.62 -7.98 -7.51
C TRP A 76 3.33 -8.74 -8.82
N ALA A 77 4.02 -8.35 -9.87
CA ALA A 77 4.01 -9.11 -11.13
C ALA A 77 4.81 -10.41 -10.99
N ARG A 78 4.33 -11.49 -11.60
CA ARG A 78 5.15 -12.71 -11.79
C ARG A 78 6.22 -12.46 -12.84
N GLU A 79 7.27 -13.28 -12.82
CA GLU A 79 8.36 -13.18 -13.81
C GLU A 79 7.89 -13.40 -15.25
N ASP A 80 6.88 -14.26 -15.44
CA ASP A 80 6.31 -14.64 -16.75
C ASP A 80 5.29 -13.64 -17.30
N GLN A 81 4.85 -12.63 -16.54
CA GLN A 81 3.90 -11.62 -17.00
C GLN A 81 4.58 -10.56 -17.88
N ASP A 82 3.92 -10.21 -18.99
CA ASP A 82 4.35 -9.16 -19.93
C ASP A 82 4.01 -7.76 -19.40
N LEU A 83 4.88 -7.20 -18.56
CA LEU A 83 4.69 -5.85 -18.05
C LEU A 83 4.63 -4.81 -19.17
N GLY A 84 5.40 -4.98 -20.25
CA GLY A 84 5.40 -4.06 -21.38
C GLY A 84 4.03 -3.98 -22.06
N GLY A 85 3.41 -5.14 -22.31
CA GLY A 85 2.07 -5.22 -22.87
C GLY A 85 0.99 -4.67 -21.92
N ILE A 86 1.09 -4.95 -20.60
CA ILE A 86 0.17 -4.41 -19.59
C ILE A 86 0.25 -2.87 -19.53
N PHE A 87 1.47 -2.31 -19.50
CA PHE A 87 1.68 -0.87 -19.40
C PHE A 87 1.28 -0.14 -20.69
N ALA A 88 1.54 -0.74 -21.87
CA ALA A 88 1.08 -0.18 -23.14
C ALA A 88 -0.45 -0.05 -23.20
N ARG A 89 -1.19 -1.07 -22.74
CA ARG A 89 -2.67 -1.01 -22.66
C ARG A 89 -3.16 0.12 -21.75
N ALA A 90 -2.47 0.35 -20.60
CA ALA A 90 -2.80 1.46 -19.72
C ALA A 90 -2.53 2.81 -20.41
N HIS A 91 -1.41 2.96 -21.11
CA HIS A 91 -1.10 4.18 -21.87
C HIS A 91 -2.09 4.42 -23.01
N ASP A 92 -2.50 3.36 -23.73
CA ASP A 92 -3.52 3.44 -24.78
C ASP A 92 -4.88 3.94 -24.26
N SER A 93 -5.21 3.66 -23.00
CA SER A 93 -6.40 4.20 -22.33
C SER A 93 -6.21 5.62 -21.75
N GLY A 94 -5.00 6.19 -21.84
CA GLY A 94 -4.65 7.51 -21.28
C GLY A 94 -4.16 7.49 -19.83
N ALA A 95 -4.13 6.34 -19.16
CA ALA A 95 -3.66 6.23 -17.80
C ALA A 95 -2.13 6.29 -17.68
N LYS A 96 -1.61 6.93 -16.63
CA LYS A 96 -0.22 6.80 -16.21
C LYS A 96 -0.03 5.51 -15.43
N VAL A 97 1.13 4.89 -15.56
CA VAL A 97 1.48 3.66 -14.85
C VAL A 97 2.36 3.95 -13.64
N MET A 98 1.87 3.60 -12.46
CA MET A 98 2.64 3.59 -11.21
C MET A 98 2.88 2.15 -10.76
N HIS A 99 4.13 1.67 -10.77
CA HIS A 99 4.45 0.29 -10.42
C HIS A 99 5.28 0.18 -9.15
N MET A 100 4.83 -0.63 -8.20
CA MET A 100 5.52 -0.85 -6.92
C MET A 100 6.47 -2.04 -7.01
N VAL A 101 7.70 -1.84 -6.53
CA VAL A 101 8.80 -2.79 -6.60
C VAL A 101 9.48 -3.00 -5.25
N PRO A 102 9.76 -4.25 -4.84
CA PRO A 102 10.49 -4.58 -3.63
C PRO A 102 12.00 -4.77 -3.84
N THR A 103 12.48 -4.75 -5.09
CA THR A 103 13.88 -5.00 -5.43
C THR A 103 14.40 -4.10 -6.55
N LEU A 104 15.72 -3.94 -6.63
CA LEU A 104 16.34 -3.19 -7.73
C LEU A 104 16.15 -3.86 -9.10
N ALA A 105 16.14 -5.20 -9.14
CA ALA A 105 15.92 -5.94 -10.38
C ALA A 105 14.52 -5.66 -10.95
N GLU A 106 13.50 -5.65 -10.10
CA GLU A 106 12.14 -5.31 -10.51
C GLU A 106 11.99 -3.83 -10.88
N ALA A 107 12.75 -2.92 -10.24
CA ALA A 107 12.78 -1.52 -10.63
C ALA A 107 13.30 -1.33 -12.07
N HIS A 108 14.37 -2.02 -12.44
CA HIS A 108 14.88 -2.02 -13.81
C HIS A 108 13.87 -2.62 -14.81
N ARG A 109 13.23 -3.73 -14.43
CA ARG A 109 12.18 -4.37 -15.25
C ARG A 109 11.01 -3.42 -15.48
N ALA A 110 10.51 -2.77 -14.44
CA ALA A 110 9.40 -1.82 -14.52
C ALA A 110 9.76 -0.59 -15.36
N ALA A 111 10.94 -0.01 -15.16
CA ALA A 111 11.42 1.11 -15.97
C ALA A 111 11.54 0.75 -17.45
N SER A 112 12.10 -0.43 -17.76
CA SER A 112 12.24 -0.92 -19.14
C SER A 112 10.89 -1.24 -19.80
N ALA A 113 9.89 -1.60 -19.01
CA ALA A 113 8.51 -1.84 -19.45
C ALA A 113 7.70 -0.56 -19.67
N GLY A 114 8.23 0.62 -19.28
CA GLY A 114 7.60 1.92 -19.50
C GLY A 114 6.78 2.45 -18.31
N ALA A 115 7.08 2.05 -17.07
CA ALA A 115 6.44 2.65 -15.90
C ALA A 115 6.71 4.17 -15.84
N ASP A 116 5.66 4.99 -15.66
CA ASP A 116 5.77 6.44 -15.51
C ASP A 116 6.26 6.83 -14.11
N ILE A 117 5.91 6.02 -13.11
CA ILE A 117 6.30 6.21 -11.70
C ILE A 117 6.68 4.85 -11.11
N ILE A 118 7.77 4.80 -10.38
CA ILE A 118 8.17 3.59 -9.64
C ILE A 118 8.02 3.84 -8.15
N VAL A 119 7.38 2.92 -7.43
CA VAL A 119 7.26 2.95 -5.97
C VAL A 119 8.25 1.96 -5.37
N ALA A 120 9.30 2.46 -4.73
CA ALA A 120 10.29 1.65 -4.03
C ALA A 120 9.79 1.30 -2.63
N GLN A 121 9.36 0.04 -2.43
CA GLN A 121 8.79 -0.41 -1.17
C GLN A 121 9.81 -1.13 -0.30
N GLY A 122 10.03 -0.60 0.91
CA GLY A 122 10.88 -1.23 1.91
C GLY A 122 10.14 -2.17 2.86
N THR A 123 10.94 -3.00 3.54
CA THR A 123 10.45 -4.04 4.48
C THR A 123 9.72 -3.47 5.71
N ASP A 124 9.85 -2.17 5.99
CA ASP A 124 9.18 -1.51 7.13
C ASP A 124 7.68 -1.31 6.90
N GLY A 125 7.22 -1.51 5.67
CA GLY A 125 5.81 -1.42 5.29
C GLY A 125 4.95 -2.53 5.89
N GLY A 126 3.64 -2.28 5.97
CA GLY A 126 2.62 -3.29 6.30
C GLY A 126 2.09 -3.99 5.06
N GLY A 127 1.46 -5.13 5.25
CA GLY A 127 1.04 -6.01 4.16
C GLY A 127 2.22 -6.74 3.53
N HIS A 128 2.12 -7.07 2.25
CA HIS A 128 3.17 -7.80 1.56
C HIS A 128 4.31 -6.88 1.15
N VAL A 129 5.52 -7.24 1.55
CA VAL A 129 6.75 -6.46 1.38
C VAL A 129 7.92 -7.35 0.96
N GLY A 130 8.94 -6.73 0.37
CA GLY A 130 10.25 -7.35 0.20
C GLY A 130 11.08 -7.33 1.49
N LEU A 131 12.37 -7.70 1.40
CA LEU A 131 13.25 -7.84 2.56
C LEU A 131 14.29 -6.72 2.68
N ILE A 132 14.31 -5.75 1.76
CA ILE A 132 15.26 -4.64 1.78
C ILE A 132 14.68 -3.50 2.61
N GLY A 133 15.47 -2.93 3.53
CA GLY A 133 15.07 -1.79 4.34
C GLY A 133 14.74 -0.55 3.50
N THR A 134 13.76 0.26 3.95
CA THR A 134 13.20 1.38 3.17
C THR A 134 14.25 2.40 2.73
N LEU A 135 15.12 2.83 3.62
CA LEU A 135 16.18 3.80 3.29
C LEU A 135 17.09 3.29 2.15
N VAL A 136 17.42 1.99 2.18
CA VAL A 136 18.32 1.38 1.20
C VAL A 136 17.64 1.24 -0.16
N ILE A 137 16.43 0.66 -0.21
CA ILE A 137 15.73 0.42 -1.48
C ILE A 137 15.35 1.73 -2.18
N VAL A 138 14.86 2.73 -1.44
CA VAL A 138 14.51 4.05 -2.00
C VAL A 138 15.75 4.67 -2.64
N ARG A 139 16.89 4.68 -1.93
CA ARG A 139 18.12 5.26 -2.47
C ARG A 139 18.69 4.49 -3.66
N GLN A 140 18.64 3.16 -3.64
CA GLN A 140 19.09 2.33 -4.76
C GLN A 140 18.25 2.59 -6.01
N VAL A 141 16.92 2.57 -5.88
CA VAL A 141 16.00 2.72 -7.01
C VAL A 141 16.08 4.13 -7.59
N THR A 142 16.08 5.19 -6.78
CA THR A 142 16.19 6.58 -7.27
C THR A 142 17.44 6.82 -8.11
N LYS A 143 18.56 6.17 -7.77
CA LYS A 143 19.79 6.26 -8.56
C LYS A 143 19.75 5.45 -9.86
N ALA A 144 19.07 4.31 -9.84
CA ALA A 144 19.16 3.32 -10.89
C ALA A 144 18.22 3.59 -12.07
N VAL A 145 17.02 4.14 -11.79
CA VAL A 145 15.97 4.30 -12.80
C VAL A 145 15.79 5.74 -13.30
N ALA A 146 16.67 6.66 -12.89
CA ALA A 146 16.61 8.04 -13.40
C ALA A 146 16.58 8.06 -14.94
N PRO A 147 15.73 8.88 -15.59
CA PRO A 147 14.93 9.97 -15.00
C PRO A 147 13.51 9.60 -14.53
N VAL A 148 13.15 8.31 -14.43
CA VAL A 148 11.81 7.90 -13.97
C VAL A 148 11.59 8.36 -12.53
N PRO A 149 10.49 9.07 -12.23
CA PRO A 149 10.13 9.47 -10.87
C PRO A 149 9.98 8.29 -9.94
N VAL A 150 10.45 8.44 -8.68
CA VAL A 150 10.37 7.40 -7.66
C VAL A 150 9.64 7.91 -6.42
N LEU A 151 8.70 7.13 -5.91
CA LEU A 151 8.09 7.32 -4.60
C LEU A 151 8.69 6.32 -3.61
N GLY A 152 8.91 6.75 -2.36
CA GLY A 152 9.25 5.85 -1.27
C GLY A 152 8.00 5.25 -0.62
N ALA A 153 8.03 3.97 -0.25
CA ALA A 153 6.96 3.31 0.50
C ALA A 153 7.50 2.42 1.62
N GLY A 154 6.72 2.30 2.70
CA GLY A 154 7.11 1.54 3.89
C GLY A 154 7.84 2.40 4.93
N GLY A 155 7.38 2.37 6.18
CA GLY A 155 8.00 3.10 7.28
C GLY A 155 7.66 4.60 7.39
N PHE A 156 6.99 5.19 6.41
CA PHE A 156 6.59 6.61 6.42
C PHE A 156 5.20 6.80 7.04
N ALA A 157 5.00 7.90 7.79
CA ALA A 157 3.70 8.27 8.37
C ALA A 157 3.45 9.78 8.45
N ASP A 158 4.47 10.61 8.33
CA ASP A 158 4.47 12.04 8.65
C ASP A 158 5.29 12.88 7.64
N GLY A 159 5.37 14.18 7.84
CA GLY A 159 6.14 15.10 7.00
C GLY A 159 7.65 14.93 7.15
N ALA A 160 8.13 14.46 8.28
CA ALA A 160 9.54 14.14 8.45
C ALA A 160 9.94 12.95 7.54
N GLY A 161 9.08 11.95 7.46
CA GLY A 161 9.23 10.84 6.52
C GLY A 161 9.23 11.31 5.06
N LEU A 162 8.35 12.24 4.67
CA LEU A 162 8.35 12.84 3.33
C LEU A 162 9.64 13.61 3.06
N ALA A 163 10.09 14.46 3.99
CA ALA A 163 11.34 15.20 3.83
C ALA A 163 12.55 14.26 3.69
N ALA A 164 12.59 13.17 4.46
CA ALA A 164 13.64 12.15 4.35
C ALA A 164 13.62 11.44 2.98
N ALA A 165 12.45 11.07 2.47
CA ALA A 165 12.32 10.46 1.15
C ALA A 165 12.81 11.40 0.03
N LEU A 166 12.47 12.70 0.12
CA LEU A 166 12.94 13.73 -0.82
C LEU A 166 14.49 13.87 -0.76
N ALA A 167 15.08 13.83 0.43
CA ALA A 167 16.54 13.84 0.60
C ALA A 167 17.24 12.60 0.00
N LEU A 168 16.56 11.46 -0.04
CA LEU A 168 17.04 10.25 -0.73
C LEU A 168 16.93 10.32 -2.25
N GLY A 169 16.26 11.35 -2.79
CA GLY A 169 16.06 11.59 -4.23
C GLY A 169 14.72 11.10 -4.75
N ALA A 170 13.81 10.65 -3.87
CA ALA A 170 12.42 10.39 -4.25
C ALA A 170 11.66 11.70 -4.53
N GLN A 171 10.55 11.63 -5.27
CA GLN A 171 9.66 12.77 -5.55
C GLN A 171 8.43 12.81 -4.64
N GLY A 172 8.30 11.84 -3.74
CA GLY A 172 7.22 11.75 -2.79
C GLY A 172 7.21 10.41 -2.06
N ILE A 173 6.11 10.15 -1.35
CA ILE A 173 5.90 8.90 -0.61
C ILE A 173 4.53 8.29 -0.92
N LEU A 174 4.43 6.96 -0.82
CA LEU A 174 3.18 6.21 -0.84
C LEU A 174 2.94 5.63 0.55
N LEU A 175 1.79 5.93 1.11
CA LEU A 175 1.41 5.60 2.49
C LEU A 175 0.32 4.53 2.51
N GLY A 176 0.47 3.55 3.40
CA GLY A 176 -0.57 2.56 3.70
C GLY A 176 -1.08 2.73 5.13
N THR A 177 -0.31 2.31 6.12
CA THR A 177 -0.68 2.25 7.54
C THR A 177 -1.27 3.57 8.07
N ARG A 178 -0.69 4.72 7.70
CA ARG A 178 -1.22 6.04 8.12
C ARG A 178 -2.67 6.23 7.65
N PHE A 179 -2.99 5.83 6.41
CA PHE A 179 -4.35 5.97 5.87
C PHE A 179 -5.30 4.85 6.30
N VAL A 180 -4.81 3.69 6.77
CA VAL A 180 -5.67 2.71 7.46
C VAL A 180 -6.17 3.28 8.78
N ALA A 181 -5.39 4.13 9.46
CA ALA A 181 -5.78 4.84 10.68
C ALA A 181 -6.43 6.21 10.36
N THR A 182 -7.40 6.23 9.44
CA THR A 182 -8.22 7.42 9.13
C THR A 182 -9.70 7.10 9.30
N GLU A 183 -10.53 8.14 9.40
CA GLU A 183 -11.97 7.99 9.58
C GLU A 183 -12.61 7.23 8.42
N GLU A 184 -12.20 7.53 7.17
CA GLU A 184 -12.76 7.00 5.94
C GLU A 184 -12.28 5.59 5.57
N ALA A 185 -11.24 5.07 6.22
CA ALA A 185 -10.74 3.73 5.92
C ALA A 185 -11.77 2.66 6.24
N PRO A 186 -12.07 1.73 5.30
CA PRO A 186 -13.14 0.74 5.45
C PRO A 186 -12.69 -0.47 6.29
N VAL A 187 -12.04 -0.21 7.41
CA VAL A 187 -11.63 -1.26 8.36
C VAL A 187 -12.32 -1.04 9.70
N PRO A 188 -12.54 -2.10 10.49
CA PRO A 188 -13.18 -2.00 11.81
C PRO A 188 -12.41 -1.06 12.76
N ASP A 189 -13.12 -0.40 13.68
CA ASP A 189 -12.52 0.54 14.64
C ASP A 189 -11.43 -0.10 15.50
N TYR A 190 -11.59 -1.36 15.90
CA TYR A 190 -10.55 -2.07 16.66
C TYR A 190 -9.22 -2.17 15.90
N TYR A 191 -9.26 -2.26 14.56
CA TYR A 191 -8.08 -2.30 13.72
C TYR A 191 -7.39 -0.93 13.69
N LYS A 192 -8.15 0.16 13.50
CA LYS A 192 -7.61 1.54 13.56
C LYS A 192 -6.99 1.82 14.93
N GLN A 193 -7.67 1.39 15.98
CA GLN A 193 -7.19 1.56 17.36
C GLN A 193 -5.91 0.76 17.61
N ALA A 194 -5.81 -0.47 17.12
CA ALA A 194 -4.60 -1.28 17.23
C ALA A 194 -3.38 -0.63 16.55
N ILE A 195 -3.57 0.14 15.49
CA ILE A 195 -2.49 0.92 14.85
C ILE A 195 -2.06 2.08 15.78
N VAL A 196 -3.01 2.83 16.32
CA VAL A 196 -2.74 3.98 17.20
C VAL A 196 -2.08 3.56 18.52
N GLU A 197 -2.40 2.39 19.04
CA GLU A 197 -1.82 1.84 20.26
C GLU A 197 -0.46 1.13 20.04
N SER A 198 -0.08 0.93 18.78
CA SER A 198 1.14 0.21 18.42
C SER A 198 2.38 1.12 18.53
N ASP A 199 3.44 0.61 19.16
CA ASP A 199 4.76 1.22 19.13
C ASP A 199 5.59 0.86 17.89
N GLY A 200 5.01 0.14 16.92
CA GLY A 200 5.65 -0.34 15.70
C GLY A 200 6.51 -1.61 15.88
N GLN A 201 6.84 -1.99 17.12
CA GLN A 201 7.66 -3.16 17.43
C GLN A 201 6.85 -4.46 17.43
N ASN A 202 5.56 -4.37 17.67
CA ASN A 202 4.62 -5.49 17.72
C ASN A 202 4.18 -5.98 16.33
N THR A 203 5.06 -5.89 15.33
CA THR A 203 4.83 -6.44 13.99
C THR A 203 5.80 -7.59 13.68
N VAL A 204 5.41 -8.47 12.77
CA VAL A 204 6.24 -9.60 12.34
C VAL A 204 6.08 -9.86 10.85
N LEU A 205 7.19 -10.27 10.18
CA LEU A 205 7.18 -10.82 8.84
C LEU A 205 6.84 -12.31 8.91
N THR A 206 5.82 -12.72 8.16
CA THR A 206 5.32 -14.10 8.19
C THR A 206 4.63 -14.50 6.90
N THR A 207 4.41 -15.80 6.71
CA THR A 207 3.55 -16.38 5.67
C THR A 207 2.28 -17.01 6.25
N VAL A 208 1.95 -16.71 7.51
CA VAL A 208 0.74 -17.23 8.17
C VAL A 208 -0.51 -16.80 7.43
N SER A 209 -0.64 -15.51 7.07
CA SER A 209 -1.78 -15.00 6.30
C SER A 209 -1.93 -15.69 4.94
N ASP A 210 -0.83 -15.95 4.26
CA ASP A 210 -0.80 -16.59 2.94
C ASP A 210 -1.17 -18.07 3.02
N SER A 211 -0.69 -18.73 4.08
CA SER A 211 -1.06 -20.12 4.38
C SER A 211 -2.55 -20.29 4.65
N LEU A 212 -3.17 -19.28 5.26
CA LEU A 212 -4.61 -19.26 5.52
C LEU A 212 -5.42 -18.94 4.25
N THR A 213 -5.02 -17.91 3.49
CA THR A 213 -5.72 -17.55 2.24
C THR A 213 -5.46 -18.51 1.08
N GLY A 214 -4.37 -19.28 1.16
CA GLY A 214 -3.92 -20.17 0.09
C GLY A 214 -3.33 -19.44 -1.12
N ARG A 215 -2.89 -18.19 -0.95
CA ARG A 215 -2.28 -17.38 -2.00
C ARG A 215 -0.77 -17.50 -1.96
N ASP A 216 -0.17 -17.69 -3.14
CA ASP A 216 1.28 -17.70 -3.30
C ASP A 216 1.72 -16.34 -3.86
N TRP A 217 2.35 -15.55 -3.03
CA TRP A 217 2.87 -14.23 -3.40
C TRP A 217 4.28 -14.33 -4.00
N PRO A 218 4.56 -13.66 -5.11
CA PRO A 218 5.86 -13.76 -5.78
C PRO A 218 6.97 -13.05 -4.96
N GLY A 219 7.68 -13.81 -4.13
CA GLY A 219 8.83 -13.31 -3.36
C GLY A 219 8.50 -12.38 -2.20
N ALA A 220 7.23 -12.27 -1.81
CA ALA A 220 6.78 -11.38 -0.73
C ALA A 220 6.67 -12.08 0.62
N TRP A 221 6.78 -11.28 1.68
CA TRP A 221 6.45 -11.66 3.06
C TRP A 221 5.39 -10.71 3.58
N ALA A 222 4.39 -11.21 4.29
CA ALA A 222 3.40 -10.36 4.93
C ALA A 222 3.94 -9.78 6.23
N ARG A 223 3.94 -8.45 6.37
CA ARG A 223 4.10 -7.80 7.67
C ARG A 223 2.73 -7.55 8.28
N VAL A 224 2.51 -8.15 9.43
CA VAL A 224 1.24 -8.11 10.17
C VAL A 224 1.49 -7.77 11.65
N ALA A 225 0.44 -7.34 12.35
CA ALA A 225 0.46 -7.25 13.80
C ALA A 225 0.78 -8.61 14.43
N ARG A 226 1.58 -8.62 15.48
CA ARG A 226 1.92 -9.81 16.27
C ARG A 226 0.78 -10.10 17.26
N THR A 227 -0.37 -10.51 16.72
CA THR A 227 -1.53 -10.92 17.50
C THR A 227 -1.33 -12.34 18.05
N ARG A 228 -2.17 -12.74 19.03
CA ARG A 228 -2.16 -14.11 19.55
C ARG A 228 -2.45 -15.14 18.45
N PHE A 229 -3.34 -14.80 17.50
CA PHE A 229 -3.58 -15.65 16.34
C PHE A 229 -2.30 -15.86 15.52
N ILE A 230 -1.57 -14.81 15.21
CA ILE A 230 -0.32 -14.91 14.45
C ILE A 230 0.72 -15.73 15.24
N GLU A 231 0.90 -15.48 16.53
CA GLU A 231 1.85 -16.21 17.36
C GLU A 231 1.53 -17.70 17.48
N GLU A 232 0.26 -18.06 17.55
CA GLU A 232 -0.18 -19.47 17.57
C GLU A 232 0.25 -20.23 16.30
N TRP A 233 0.26 -19.54 15.14
CA TRP A 233 0.50 -20.19 13.86
C TRP A 233 1.91 -19.98 13.29
N LEU A 234 2.75 -19.14 13.88
CA LEU A 234 4.16 -19.00 13.49
C LEU A 234 4.89 -20.35 13.62
N GLY A 235 5.53 -20.79 12.50
CA GLY A 235 6.21 -22.08 12.40
C GLY A 235 5.28 -23.29 12.24
N ARG A 236 3.97 -23.06 12.16
CA ARG A 236 2.93 -24.09 11.95
C ARG A 236 2.16 -23.89 10.63
N GLU A 237 2.71 -23.14 9.71
CA GLU A 237 2.07 -22.79 8.43
C GLU A 237 1.63 -24.01 7.62
N PRO A 238 2.37 -25.16 7.59
CA PRO A 238 1.89 -26.37 6.91
C PRO A 238 0.63 -26.98 7.55
N GLU A 239 0.49 -26.88 8.87
CA GLU A 239 -0.73 -27.33 9.56
C GLU A 239 -1.89 -26.37 9.29
N LEU A 240 -1.66 -25.06 9.40
CA LEU A 240 -2.64 -24.03 9.08
C LEU A 240 -3.21 -24.22 7.67
N ARG A 241 -2.33 -24.44 6.67
CA ARG A 241 -2.72 -24.66 5.28
C ARG A 241 -3.65 -25.88 5.11
N ARG A 242 -3.41 -26.97 5.85
CA ARG A 242 -4.29 -28.15 5.85
C ARG A 242 -5.67 -27.88 6.48
N ARG A 243 -5.72 -27.03 7.49
CA ARG A 243 -6.93 -26.72 8.26
C ARG A 243 -7.56 -25.37 7.88
N ARG A 244 -7.11 -24.75 6.78
CA ARG A 244 -7.45 -23.36 6.45
C ARG A 244 -8.96 -23.06 6.47
N ALA A 245 -9.80 -23.96 5.96
CA ALA A 245 -11.24 -23.73 5.92
C ALA A 245 -11.87 -23.66 7.33
N GLU A 246 -11.44 -24.56 8.24
CA GLU A 246 -11.87 -24.54 9.64
C GLU A 246 -11.40 -23.27 10.36
N ILE A 247 -10.12 -22.91 10.16
CA ILE A 247 -9.51 -21.76 10.82
C ILE A 247 -10.09 -20.45 10.30
N TRP A 248 -10.33 -20.37 8.97
CA TRP A 248 -10.96 -19.20 8.35
C TRP A 248 -12.36 -18.92 8.94
N ALA A 249 -13.21 -19.96 9.03
CA ALA A 249 -14.54 -19.81 9.61
C ALA A 249 -14.52 -19.36 11.08
N LYS A 250 -13.48 -19.73 11.84
CA LYS A 250 -13.30 -19.24 13.23
C LYS A 250 -12.85 -17.77 13.23
N LEU A 251 -11.95 -17.39 12.33
CA LEU A 251 -11.44 -16.03 12.21
C LEU A 251 -12.58 -15.05 11.87
N GLU A 252 -13.41 -15.39 10.87
CA GLU A 252 -14.58 -14.58 10.51
C GLU A 252 -15.51 -14.31 11.72
N GLN A 253 -15.78 -15.32 12.53
CA GLN A 253 -16.58 -15.15 13.75
C GLN A 253 -15.89 -14.26 14.79
N THR A 254 -14.56 -14.22 14.79
CA THR A 254 -13.76 -13.42 15.71
C THR A 254 -13.72 -11.96 15.27
N ASP A 255 -13.58 -11.72 13.98
CA ASP A 255 -13.64 -10.38 13.38
C ASP A 255 -15.01 -9.73 13.61
N GLU A 256 -16.12 -10.50 13.50
CA GLU A 256 -17.45 -10.04 13.85
C GLU A 256 -17.59 -9.62 15.33
N ARG A 257 -16.78 -10.20 16.23
CA ARG A 257 -16.76 -9.84 17.66
C ARG A 257 -15.83 -8.69 18.00
N GLY A 258 -15.01 -8.25 17.03
CA GLY A 258 -14.04 -7.18 17.22
C GLY A 258 -12.84 -7.56 18.10
N ASP A 259 -12.44 -8.84 18.13
CA ASP A 259 -11.30 -9.32 18.92
C ASP A 259 -10.00 -9.13 18.12
N ALA A 260 -9.36 -7.96 18.30
CA ALA A 260 -8.12 -7.60 17.63
C ALA A 260 -6.99 -8.63 17.84
N ASP A 261 -6.94 -9.28 19.01
CA ASP A 261 -5.88 -10.24 19.36
C ASP A 261 -6.02 -11.59 18.64
N GLN A 262 -7.20 -11.85 18.08
CA GLN A 262 -7.49 -13.03 17.28
C GLN A 262 -7.60 -12.71 15.77
N SER A 263 -7.33 -11.47 15.34
CA SER A 263 -7.46 -11.02 13.96
C SER A 263 -6.12 -10.96 13.24
N ILE A 264 -6.16 -10.89 11.90
CA ILE A 264 -4.99 -10.60 11.06
C ILE A 264 -5.06 -9.13 10.64
N MET A 265 -4.13 -8.32 11.11
CA MET A 265 -4.07 -6.90 10.80
C MET A 265 -2.76 -6.57 10.08
N TRP A 266 -2.87 -6.07 8.84
CA TRP A 266 -1.72 -5.72 7.99
C TRP A 266 -1.34 -4.26 8.18
N PHE A 267 -0.44 -3.96 9.10
CA PHE A 267 0.16 -2.65 9.25
C PHE A 267 1.68 -2.72 9.44
N GLY A 268 2.35 -1.62 9.10
CA GLY A 268 3.81 -1.52 9.13
C GLY A 268 4.35 -0.94 10.42
N GLN A 269 5.68 -0.85 10.50
CA GLN A 269 6.39 -0.31 11.66
C GLN A 269 6.12 1.18 11.87
N SER A 270 5.67 1.90 10.83
CA SER A 270 5.22 3.30 10.96
C SER A 270 4.00 3.47 11.85
N ALA A 271 3.33 2.41 12.31
CA ALA A 271 2.30 2.49 13.34
C ALA A 271 2.81 3.23 14.59
N GLY A 272 4.08 3.01 14.98
CA GLY A 272 4.70 3.73 16.11
C GLY A 272 4.86 5.24 15.94
N LEU A 273 4.48 5.81 14.80
CA LEU A 273 4.45 7.25 14.51
C LEU A 273 3.02 7.79 14.40
N ILE A 274 2.00 6.95 14.64
CA ILE A 274 0.59 7.29 14.44
C ILE A 274 -0.10 7.29 15.81
N ASP A 275 -0.51 8.44 16.27
CA ASP A 275 -1.08 8.67 17.59
C ASP A 275 -2.59 8.95 17.61
N SER A 276 -3.20 9.08 16.43
CA SER A 276 -4.60 9.46 16.30
C SER A 276 -5.24 9.00 14.99
N ILE A 277 -6.55 8.74 15.04
CA ILE A 277 -7.41 8.55 13.89
C ILE A 277 -7.89 9.94 13.47
N GLN A 278 -7.68 10.30 12.19
CA GLN A 278 -7.97 11.63 11.66
C GLN A 278 -8.65 11.53 10.31
N PRO A 279 -9.35 12.58 9.84
CA PRO A 279 -9.81 12.66 8.46
C PRO A 279 -8.64 12.58 7.47
N ALA A 280 -8.78 11.77 6.41
CA ALA A 280 -7.71 11.53 5.44
C ALA A 280 -7.19 12.81 4.78
N GLY A 281 -8.10 13.74 4.49
CA GLY A 281 -7.73 15.04 3.91
C GLY A 281 -6.87 15.90 4.85
N GLU A 282 -7.04 15.79 6.17
CA GLU A 282 -6.19 16.48 7.14
C GLU A 282 -4.80 15.86 7.19
N VAL A 283 -4.72 14.53 7.18
CA VAL A 283 -3.44 13.80 7.12
C VAL A 283 -2.60 14.25 5.92
N VAL A 284 -3.20 14.36 4.73
CA VAL A 284 -2.50 14.85 3.52
C VAL A 284 -1.94 16.26 3.74
N ARG A 285 -2.76 17.19 4.24
CA ARG A 285 -2.34 18.58 4.46
C ARG A 285 -1.27 18.72 5.53
N GLN A 286 -1.39 17.97 6.62
CA GLN A 286 -0.42 17.99 7.72
C GLN A 286 0.95 17.48 7.25
N ILE A 287 1.01 16.34 6.56
CA ILE A 287 2.25 15.76 6.02
C ILE A 287 2.95 16.76 5.07
N ALA A 288 2.20 17.40 4.18
CA ALA A 288 2.76 18.37 3.25
C ALA A 288 3.31 19.61 3.98
N ALA A 289 2.53 20.18 4.90
CA ALA A 289 2.94 21.37 5.65
C ALA A 289 4.17 21.12 6.54
N GLU A 290 4.20 20.00 7.24
CA GLU A 290 5.33 19.59 8.08
C GLU A 290 6.61 19.39 7.25
N ALA A 291 6.51 18.68 6.12
CA ALA A 291 7.66 18.49 5.23
C ALA A 291 8.20 19.82 4.70
N GLU A 292 7.33 20.76 4.30
CA GLU A 292 7.74 22.10 3.86
C GLU A 292 8.48 22.86 4.96
N GLU A 293 7.99 22.81 6.20
CA GLU A 293 8.61 23.46 7.34
C GLU A 293 10.03 22.90 7.61
N ILE A 294 10.16 21.56 7.65
CA ILE A 294 11.44 20.88 7.84
C ILE A 294 12.43 21.28 6.74
N MET A 295 12.03 21.22 5.49
CA MET A 295 12.90 21.57 4.36
C MET A 295 13.30 23.05 4.37
N ARG A 296 12.42 23.95 4.82
CA ARG A 296 12.72 25.38 4.95
C ARG A 296 13.72 25.64 6.07
N SER A 297 13.53 25.00 7.23
CA SER A 297 14.43 25.14 8.37
C SER A 297 15.85 24.65 8.08
N GLN A 298 15.99 23.55 7.34
CA GLN A 298 17.31 23.03 6.95
C GLN A 298 18.07 23.96 6.00
N ARG A 299 17.39 24.68 5.11
CA ARG A 299 18.03 25.69 4.22
C ARG A 299 18.56 26.89 4.99
N SER A 300 17.86 27.36 6.01
CA SER A 300 18.26 28.49 6.83
C SER A 300 19.44 28.22 7.77
N HIS A 301 19.78 26.97 8.05
CA HIS A 301 20.95 26.58 8.85
C HIS A 301 22.19 26.32 8.00
N GLY A 302 22.06 26.33 6.67
CA GLY A 302 23.17 26.12 5.71
C GLY A 302 23.75 27.42 5.11
N GLU A 303 23.16 28.56 5.43
CA GLU A 303 23.66 29.90 5.14
C GLU A 303 24.39 30.49 6.40
#